data_13503d92267a4e7be17308f3a887c731
#
_entry.id   13503d92267a4e7be17308f3a887c731
#
_cell.length_a   1.000
_cell.length_b   1.000
_cell.length_c   1.000
_cell.angle_alpha   90.00
_cell.angle_beta   90.00
_cell.angle_gamma   90.00
#
_symmetry.space_group_name_H-M   'P 1'
#
loop_
_entity.id
_entity.type
_entity.pdbx_description
1 polymer ?
#
loop_
_entity_poly.entity_id
_entity_poly.type
_entity_poly.pdbx_seq_one_letter_code
_entity_poly.pdbx_strand_id
1 'polypeptide(L)'
;KNNTTLWSGYVFKNDKYTTYFTGDTGYGNHFEEVYEKFGAIDLLMIEDGQYDRAWSNIHMLPKDGIQAMKDLHAKWTVPVHWGAFCICNHAWDDPIKQITTRSQKENLNVATPKIGEIVDYSKIETYQEHWWENVE
;
A
#
# COMPACT_ATOMS: atom_id res chain seq x y z
N LYS A 1 30.17 -1.71 -9.14
CA LYS A 1 29.47 -0.96 -8.07
C LYS A 1 28.06 -1.52 -7.98
N ASN A 2 27.66 -2.03 -6.83
CA ASN A 2 26.29 -2.43 -6.57
C ASN A 2 25.46 -1.17 -6.23
N ASN A 3 24.15 -1.18 -6.52
CA ASN A 3 23.19 -0.12 -6.16
C ASN A 3 23.53 1.26 -6.75
N THR A 4 23.66 1.33 -8.06
CA THR A 4 23.92 2.60 -8.78
C THR A 4 22.63 3.23 -9.34
N THR A 5 21.49 2.56 -9.23
CA THR A 5 20.17 3.05 -9.62
C THR A 5 19.27 3.10 -8.39
N LEU A 6 18.37 4.10 -8.34
CA LEU A 6 17.34 4.21 -7.31
C LEU A 6 16.11 3.42 -7.76
N TRP A 7 15.42 2.81 -6.79
CA TRP A 7 14.03 2.36 -6.99
C TRP A 7 13.10 3.56 -7.03
N SER A 8 11.92 3.40 -7.56
CA SER A 8 10.99 4.51 -7.80
C SER A 8 9.55 4.10 -7.55
N GLY A 9 8.77 5.03 -7.01
CA GLY A 9 7.33 5.04 -7.09
C GLY A 9 6.85 5.82 -8.31
N TYR A 10 5.57 5.66 -8.67
CA TYR A 10 5.00 6.26 -9.88
C TYR A 10 3.66 6.92 -9.55
N VAL A 11 3.53 8.19 -9.93
CA VAL A 11 2.26 8.91 -9.89
C VAL A 11 1.66 8.93 -11.30
N PHE A 12 0.42 8.45 -11.39
CA PHE A 12 -0.41 8.52 -12.61
C PHE A 12 -1.52 9.54 -12.37
N LYS A 13 -1.58 10.56 -13.19
CA LYS A 13 -2.56 11.65 -13.05
C LYS A 13 -3.28 11.92 -14.35
N ASN A 14 -4.61 12.04 -14.29
CA ASN A 14 -5.45 12.55 -15.36
C ASN A 14 -6.39 13.63 -14.80
N ASP A 15 -7.35 14.10 -15.60
CA ASP A 15 -8.28 15.17 -15.22
C ASP A 15 -9.23 14.80 -14.07
N LYS A 16 -9.36 13.49 -13.73
CA LYS A 16 -10.30 13.01 -12.73
C LYS A 16 -9.62 12.43 -11.50
N TYR A 17 -8.51 11.72 -11.68
CA TYR A 17 -7.91 10.90 -10.64
C TYR A 17 -6.39 11.05 -10.59
N THR A 18 -5.86 10.97 -9.37
CA THR A 18 -4.44 10.83 -9.09
C THR A 18 -4.22 9.49 -8.41
N THR A 19 -3.46 8.60 -9.04
CA THR A 19 -3.08 7.30 -8.51
C THR A 19 -1.59 7.30 -8.19
N TYR A 20 -1.20 6.74 -7.06
CA TYR A 20 0.20 6.56 -6.70
C TYR A 20 0.49 5.09 -6.42
N PHE A 21 1.50 4.54 -7.09
CA PHE A 21 2.10 3.24 -6.82
C PHE A 21 3.45 3.47 -6.15
N THR A 22 3.62 2.99 -4.92
CA THR A 22 4.82 3.28 -4.12
C THR A 22 6.07 2.58 -4.66
N GLY A 23 5.92 1.43 -5.33
CA GLY A 23 7.01 0.49 -5.47
C GLY A 23 7.46 -0.01 -4.10
N ASP A 24 8.56 -0.74 -4.04
CA ASP A 24 9.18 -1.19 -2.80
C ASP A 24 9.88 0.00 -2.14
N THR A 25 9.53 0.32 -0.90
CA THR A 25 10.09 1.47 -0.19
C THR A 25 9.92 1.35 1.32
N GLY A 26 10.88 1.86 2.07
CA GLY A 26 10.67 2.19 3.48
C GLY A 26 9.89 3.49 3.64
N TYR A 27 9.51 3.79 4.87
CA TYR A 27 8.85 5.05 5.20
C TYR A 27 9.85 6.22 5.22
N GLY A 28 9.42 7.38 4.74
CA GLY A 28 10.20 8.62 4.75
C GLY A 28 9.41 9.83 4.28
N ASN A 29 10.05 11.00 4.29
CA ASN A 29 9.43 12.29 3.94
C ASN A 29 8.94 12.37 2.49
N HIS A 30 9.38 11.46 1.63
CA HIS A 30 8.95 11.44 0.22
C HIS A 30 7.43 11.27 0.05
N PHE A 31 6.71 10.74 1.03
CA PHE A 31 5.25 10.65 0.99
C PHE A 31 4.61 12.05 1.13
N GLU A 32 5.10 12.87 2.06
CA GLU A 32 4.68 14.27 2.18
C GLU A 32 5.07 15.08 0.93
N GLU A 33 6.28 14.86 0.38
CA GLU A 33 6.73 15.51 -0.85
C GLU A 33 5.85 15.17 -2.06
N VAL A 34 5.37 13.90 -2.15
CA VAL A 34 4.40 13.49 -3.17
C VAL A 34 3.07 14.21 -2.99
N TYR A 35 2.56 14.31 -1.75
CA TYR A 35 1.35 15.07 -1.46
C TYR A 35 1.50 16.56 -1.79
N GLU A 36 2.59 17.19 -1.38
CA GLU A 36 2.87 18.60 -1.68
C GLU A 36 2.88 18.87 -3.19
N LYS A 37 3.44 17.94 -3.96
CA LYS A 37 3.59 18.09 -5.42
C LYS A 37 2.31 17.77 -6.21
N PHE A 38 1.55 16.76 -5.80
CA PHE A 38 0.46 16.21 -6.61
C PHE A 38 -0.93 16.36 -5.96
N GLY A 39 -0.99 16.75 -4.69
CA GLY A 39 -2.22 16.81 -3.89
C GLY A 39 -2.62 15.45 -3.34
N ALA A 40 -3.83 15.36 -2.79
CA ALA A 40 -4.39 14.14 -2.24
C ALA A 40 -4.46 13.02 -3.31
N ILE A 41 -4.16 11.80 -2.88
CA ILE A 41 -4.15 10.62 -3.75
C ILE A 41 -5.53 9.97 -3.72
N ASP A 42 -6.15 9.82 -4.90
CA ASP A 42 -7.45 9.15 -5.01
C ASP A 42 -7.29 7.64 -4.77
N LEU A 43 -6.29 7.03 -5.40
CA LEU A 43 -5.97 5.60 -5.24
C LEU A 43 -4.49 5.42 -4.94
N LEU A 44 -4.19 4.94 -3.75
CA LEU A 44 -2.86 4.53 -3.34
C LEU A 44 -2.70 3.02 -3.52
N MET A 45 -1.74 2.59 -4.31
CA MET A 45 -1.24 1.21 -4.31
C MET A 45 0.03 1.18 -3.48
N ILE A 46 -0.08 0.67 -2.24
CA ILE A 46 0.99 0.70 -1.26
C ILE A 46 1.61 -0.68 -1.08
N GLU A 47 2.93 -0.75 -1.04
CA GLU A 47 3.60 -1.97 -0.67
C GLU A 47 3.26 -2.34 0.79
N ASP A 48 2.92 -3.59 1.05
CA ASP A 48 2.40 -4.06 2.34
C ASP A 48 2.93 -5.46 2.68
N GLY A 49 4.12 -5.77 2.28
CA GLY A 49 4.63 -7.10 2.55
C GLY A 49 6.14 -7.16 2.73
N GLN A 50 6.60 -8.35 3.11
CA GLN A 50 8.04 -8.65 3.18
C GLN A 50 8.81 -7.77 4.16
N TYR A 51 8.13 -7.24 5.18
CA TYR A 51 8.74 -6.37 6.17
C TYR A 51 9.50 -7.16 7.25
N ASP A 52 10.60 -6.58 7.69
CA ASP A 52 11.35 -6.97 8.88
C ASP A 52 12.00 -5.71 9.48
N ARG A 53 12.24 -5.72 10.78
CA ARG A 53 12.93 -4.61 11.44
C ARG A 53 14.33 -4.37 10.90
N ALA A 54 14.98 -5.43 10.39
CA ALA A 54 16.33 -5.35 9.86
C ALA A 54 16.42 -4.58 8.53
N TRP A 55 15.31 -4.47 7.79
CA TRP A 55 15.24 -3.74 6.51
C TRP A 55 14.01 -2.83 6.37
N SER A 56 13.57 -2.24 7.47
CA SER A 56 12.48 -1.27 7.48
C SER A 56 12.70 -0.03 6.59
N ASN A 57 13.94 0.20 6.16
CA ASN A 57 14.29 1.22 5.18
C ASN A 57 13.96 0.79 3.72
N ILE A 58 13.62 -0.47 3.50
CA ILE A 58 13.33 -1.04 2.17
C ILE A 58 11.84 -1.41 2.09
N HIS A 59 11.30 -1.98 3.16
CA HIS A 59 9.90 -2.37 3.27
C HIS A 59 9.29 -1.78 4.54
N MET A 60 8.17 -1.08 4.39
CA MET A 60 7.48 -0.42 5.49
C MET A 60 6.96 -1.42 6.51
N LEU A 61 7.13 -1.12 7.79
CA LEU A 61 6.39 -1.81 8.83
C LEU A 61 4.89 -1.42 8.76
N PRO A 62 3.96 -2.26 9.23
CA PRO A 62 2.52 -1.99 9.12
C PRO A 62 2.09 -0.63 9.68
N LYS A 63 2.72 -0.15 10.76
CA LYS A 63 2.47 1.20 11.31
C LYS A 63 2.90 2.32 10.37
N ASP A 64 3.97 2.09 9.61
CA ASP A 64 4.55 3.06 8.70
C ASP A 64 3.69 3.19 7.44
N GLY A 65 3.10 2.07 6.96
CA GLY A 65 2.10 2.07 5.89
C GLY A 65 0.86 2.92 6.25
N ILE A 66 0.37 2.82 7.49
CA ILE A 66 -0.72 3.68 7.98
C ILE A 66 -0.33 5.15 7.97
N GLN A 67 0.89 5.47 8.39
CA GLN A 67 1.36 6.86 8.36
C GLN A 67 1.48 7.38 6.93
N ALA A 68 2.03 6.59 6.01
CA ALA A 68 2.11 6.95 4.60
C ALA A 68 0.72 7.22 3.96
N MET A 69 -0.30 6.42 4.31
CA MET A 69 -1.68 6.68 3.88
C MET A 69 -2.18 8.05 4.34
N LYS A 70 -1.85 8.46 5.56
CA LYS A 70 -2.22 9.76 6.14
C LYS A 70 -1.47 10.90 5.46
N ASP A 71 -0.15 10.77 5.30
CA ASP A 71 0.70 11.81 4.70
C ASP A 71 0.30 12.10 3.24
N LEU A 72 -0.13 11.06 2.52
CA LEU A 72 -0.63 11.16 1.15
C LEU A 72 -2.09 11.63 1.05
N HIS A 73 -2.79 11.76 2.19
CA HIS A 73 -4.23 12.00 2.22
C HIS A 73 -4.98 11.05 1.27
N ALA A 74 -4.63 9.76 1.32
CA ALA A 74 -5.17 8.75 0.42
C ALA A 74 -6.67 8.54 0.66
N LYS A 75 -7.49 8.66 -0.40
CA LYS A 75 -8.92 8.42 -0.32
C LYS A 75 -9.23 6.93 -0.24
N TRP A 76 -8.53 6.14 -1.04
CA TRP A 76 -8.59 4.69 -1.03
C TRP A 76 -7.19 4.11 -1.17
N THR A 77 -6.96 2.99 -0.49
CA THR A 77 -5.68 2.27 -0.55
C THR A 77 -5.91 0.82 -0.94
N VAL A 78 -5.11 0.34 -1.87
CA VAL A 78 -5.01 -1.09 -2.23
C VAL A 78 -3.62 -1.57 -1.79
N PRO A 79 -3.54 -2.46 -0.80
CA PRO A 79 -2.28 -3.09 -0.42
C PRO A 79 -1.78 -4.03 -1.52
N VAL A 80 -0.52 -3.91 -1.87
CA VAL A 80 0.17 -4.75 -2.86
C VAL A 80 1.44 -5.36 -2.26
N HIS A 81 2.14 -6.21 -2.99
CA HIS A 81 3.40 -6.84 -2.55
C HIS A 81 3.23 -7.88 -1.42
N TRP A 82 2.04 -8.45 -1.28
CA TRP A 82 1.72 -9.49 -0.31
C TRP A 82 1.01 -10.68 -0.98
N GLY A 83 0.85 -11.80 -0.28
CA GLY A 83 0.02 -12.92 -0.71
C GLY A 83 0.62 -13.86 -1.76
N ALA A 84 1.71 -13.49 -2.45
CA ALA A 84 2.33 -14.33 -3.48
C ALA A 84 3.48 -15.18 -2.93
N PHE A 85 4.37 -14.58 -2.17
CA PHE A 85 5.53 -15.23 -1.56
C PHE A 85 5.67 -14.80 -0.10
N CYS A 86 6.23 -15.70 0.72
CA CYS A 86 6.60 -15.40 2.10
C CYS A 86 8.11 -15.56 2.21
N ILE A 87 8.85 -14.46 2.05
CA ILE A 87 10.32 -14.42 2.14
C ILE A 87 10.80 -13.85 3.47
N CYS A 88 9.87 -13.42 4.33
CA CYS A 88 10.11 -12.88 5.66
C CYS A 88 9.55 -13.77 6.76
N ASN A 89 9.88 -13.45 8.02
CA ASN A 89 9.48 -14.23 9.19
C ASN A 89 8.07 -13.86 9.70
N HIS A 90 7.10 -13.67 8.80
CA HIS A 90 5.69 -13.49 9.12
C HIS A 90 4.81 -14.40 8.26
N ALA A 91 3.58 -14.67 8.68
CA ALA A 91 2.63 -15.42 7.89
C ALA A 91 2.31 -14.67 6.57
N TRP A 92 1.94 -15.40 5.51
CA TRP A 92 1.69 -14.82 4.20
C TRP A 92 0.54 -13.80 4.20
N ASP A 93 -0.41 -13.94 5.12
CA ASP A 93 -1.59 -13.11 5.29
C ASP A 93 -1.45 -12.07 6.43
N ASP A 94 -0.32 -12.07 7.15
CA ASP A 94 -0.09 -11.10 8.23
C ASP A 94 -0.10 -9.65 7.73
N PRO A 95 0.52 -9.30 6.59
CA PRO A 95 0.50 -7.94 6.07
C PRO A 95 -0.92 -7.40 5.91
N ILE A 96 -1.76 -8.11 5.18
CA ILE A 96 -3.13 -7.66 4.90
C ILE A 96 -4.00 -7.59 6.18
N LYS A 97 -3.81 -8.51 7.11
CA LYS A 97 -4.48 -8.47 8.42
C LYS A 97 -4.08 -7.25 9.23
N GLN A 98 -2.79 -6.91 9.22
CA GLN A 98 -2.26 -5.77 9.94
C GLN A 98 -2.77 -4.45 9.36
N ILE A 99 -2.67 -4.26 8.04
CA ILE A 99 -3.05 -2.99 7.43
C ILE A 99 -4.56 -2.76 7.51
N THR A 100 -5.39 -3.79 7.26
CA THR A 100 -6.85 -3.68 7.35
C THR A 100 -7.31 -3.39 8.78
N THR A 101 -6.79 -4.11 9.78
CA THR A 101 -7.13 -3.89 11.19
C THR A 101 -6.74 -2.49 11.66
N ARG A 102 -5.56 -2.00 11.27
CA ARG A 102 -5.07 -0.68 11.68
C ARG A 102 -5.82 0.43 10.96
N SER A 103 -6.05 0.30 9.66
CA SER A 103 -6.81 1.27 8.86
C SER A 103 -8.22 1.47 9.40
N GLN A 104 -8.89 0.40 9.78
CA GLN A 104 -10.23 0.47 10.38
C GLN A 104 -10.25 1.30 11.67
N LYS A 105 -9.23 1.16 12.53
CA LYS A 105 -9.11 1.94 13.78
C LYS A 105 -8.89 3.43 13.54
N GLU A 106 -8.31 3.77 12.39
CA GLU A 106 -7.95 5.15 12.02
C GLU A 106 -8.94 5.75 11.01
N ASN A 107 -10.02 5.04 10.69
CA ASN A 107 -11.03 5.43 9.68
C ASN A 107 -10.41 5.70 8.29
N LEU A 108 -9.44 4.88 7.89
CA LEU A 108 -8.82 4.91 6.57
C LEU A 108 -9.45 3.83 5.68
N ASN A 109 -9.69 4.16 4.41
CA ASN A 109 -10.33 3.23 3.48
C ASN A 109 -9.31 2.33 2.82
N VAL A 110 -9.53 1.02 2.94
CA VAL A 110 -8.72 -0.02 2.28
C VAL A 110 -9.62 -0.88 1.42
N ALA A 111 -9.26 -1.05 0.17
CA ALA A 111 -9.89 -1.99 -0.75
C ALA A 111 -8.99 -3.22 -0.92
N THR A 112 -9.59 -4.39 -0.93
CA THR A 112 -8.92 -5.69 -0.93
C THR A 112 -9.41 -6.56 -2.09
N PRO A 113 -9.20 -6.13 -3.35
CA PRO A 113 -9.58 -6.94 -4.50
C PRO A 113 -8.82 -8.27 -4.50
N LYS A 114 -9.42 -9.32 -5.04
CA LYS A 114 -8.73 -10.60 -5.22
C LYS A 114 -7.57 -10.45 -6.20
N ILE A 115 -6.53 -11.24 -6.03
CA ILE A 115 -5.38 -11.22 -6.94
C ILE A 115 -5.85 -11.54 -8.35
N GLY A 116 -5.57 -10.63 -9.31
CA GLY A 116 -6.03 -10.73 -10.70
C GLY A 116 -7.42 -10.16 -10.97
N GLU A 117 -8.14 -9.69 -9.96
CA GLU A 117 -9.43 -9.04 -10.14
C GLU A 117 -9.27 -7.65 -10.77
N ILE A 118 -10.16 -7.32 -11.73
CA ILE A 118 -10.20 -5.98 -12.32
C ILE A 118 -10.88 -5.03 -11.36
N VAL A 119 -10.17 -3.99 -10.95
CA VAL A 119 -10.67 -2.96 -10.04
C VAL A 119 -11.29 -1.80 -10.82
N ASP A 120 -12.58 -1.56 -10.62
CA ASP A 120 -13.27 -0.36 -11.08
C ASP A 120 -13.32 0.66 -9.95
N TYR A 121 -12.58 1.76 -10.08
CA TYR A 121 -12.50 2.80 -9.05
C TYR A 121 -13.87 3.42 -8.72
N SER A 122 -14.80 3.46 -9.67
CA SER A 122 -16.16 3.98 -9.42
C SER A 122 -16.98 3.12 -8.45
N LYS A 123 -16.50 1.92 -8.13
CA LYS A 123 -17.10 0.95 -7.21
C LYS A 123 -16.11 0.47 -6.15
N ILE A 124 -15.07 1.26 -5.88
CA ILE A 124 -13.94 0.85 -5.04
C ILE A 124 -14.38 0.39 -3.66
N GLU A 125 -15.46 0.94 -3.10
CA GLU A 125 -16.04 0.58 -1.82
C GLU A 125 -16.62 -0.84 -1.77
N THR A 126 -16.83 -1.50 -2.91
CA THR A 126 -17.32 -2.88 -2.97
C THR A 126 -16.23 -3.92 -2.78
N TYR A 127 -14.94 -3.53 -2.93
CA TYR A 127 -13.79 -4.42 -2.80
C TYR A 127 -13.25 -4.44 -1.36
N GLN A 128 -14.06 -4.91 -0.40
CA GLN A 128 -13.67 -4.98 1.02
C GLN A 128 -13.82 -6.40 1.61
N GLU A 129 -13.91 -7.42 0.76
CA GLU A 129 -13.99 -8.81 1.20
C GLU A 129 -12.65 -9.26 1.78
N HIS A 130 -12.66 -9.93 2.93
CA HIS A 130 -11.50 -10.57 3.53
C HIS A 130 -11.28 -11.97 2.92
N TRP A 131 -11.09 -12.02 1.60
CA TRP A 131 -11.03 -13.27 0.84
C TRP A 131 -9.88 -14.20 1.27
N TRP A 132 -8.81 -13.66 1.84
CA TRP A 132 -7.67 -14.45 2.34
C TRP A 132 -8.01 -15.30 3.56
N GLU A 133 -9.10 -15.03 4.26
CA GLU A 133 -9.56 -15.84 5.41
C GLU A 133 -10.19 -17.18 4.97
N ASN A 134 -10.51 -17.31 3.69
CA ASN A 134 -11.17 -18.47 3.09
C ASN A 134 -10.26 -19.20 2.10
N VAL A 135 -8.96 -18.97 2.12
CA VAL A 135 -7.98 -19.65 1.28
C VAL A 135 -7.38 -20.81 2.07
N GLU A 136 -7.53 -22.04 1.54
CA GLU A 136 -6.94 -23.29 2.10
C GLU A 136 -5.47 -23.45 1.69
#